data_ae218cfe97abf42fcdfd935ed692ca48
#
_entry.id   ae218cfe97abf42fcdfd935ed692ca48
#
_cell.length_a   1.000
_cell.length_b   1.000
_cell.length_c   1.000
_cell.angle_alpha   90.00
_cell.angle_beta   90.00
_cell.angle_gamma   90.00
#
_symmetry.space_group_name_H-M   'P 1'
#
loop_
_entity.id
_entity.type
_entity.pdbx_description
1 polymer ?
#
loop_
_entity_poly.entity_id
_entity_poly.type
_entity_poly.pdbx_seq_one_letter_code
_entity_poly.pdbx_strand_id
1 'polypeptide(L)'
;MPAYRSKTSTHGRNMAGARALWRATGVQDDDFGKPIIAIANSFTQFVPGHVHLHNMGQMVAREIEAAGGIAKEFNTIAIDDGIAMGHGGMLYSLPSRDLIADSVEYMANAHCADALVCISNCDKITPGMLMAALRLNIPAIFVSGGPMEAGKVIAIANGNETTTRKLDLVDAMVDAANAAISDAEIAQTERLACPT
;
A
#
# COMPACT_ATOMS: atom_id res chain seq x y z
N MET A 1 3.91 13.65 30.19
CA MET A 1 3.74 13.38 28.76
C MET A 1 4.68 12.27 28.34
N PRO A 2 4.27 11.35 27.46
CA PRO A 2 5.18 10.32 26.98
C PRO A 2 6.40 10.94 26.32
N ALA A 3 7.53 10.22 26.40
CA ALA A 3 8.77 10.65 25.78
C ALA A 3 8.73 10.27 24.28
N TYR A 4 8.20 11.15 23.44
CA TYR A 4 8.15 10.92 21.99
C TYR A 4 9.57 10.91 21.39
N ARG A 5 9.85 9.98 20.48
CA ARG A 5 11.10 9.88 19.70
C ARG A 5 11.32 11.14 18.85
N SER A 6 10.25 11.68 18.30
CA SER A 6 10.24 12.88 17.47
C SER A 6 10.81 14.13 18.17
N LYS A 7 10.87 14.14 19.52
CA LYS A 7 11.53 15.22 20.25
C LYS A 7 12.99 15.39 19.84
N THR A 8 13.65 14.35 19.37
CA THR A 8 15.02 14.42 18.85
C THR A 8 15.19 15.45 17.74
N SER A 9 14.20 15.62 16.88
CA SER A 9 14.23 16.57 15.75
C SER A 9 13.37 17.81 15.96
N THR A 10 12.45 17.79 16.95
CA THR A 10 11.48 18.88 17.17
C THR A 10 11.81 19.78 18.34
N HIS A 11 12.69 19.38 19.25
CA HIS A 11 12.98 20.12 20.47
C HIS A 11 14.47 20.52 20.59
N GLY A 12 14.71 21.55 21.42
CA GLY A 12 16.05 22.06 21.67
C GLY A 12 16.53 23.10 20.66
N ARG A 13 17.38 24.03 21.13
CA ARG A 13 17.87 25.14 20.34
C ARG A 13 18.69 24.69 19.12
N ASN A 14 19.46 23.62 19.28
CA ASN A 14 20.30 23.02 18.24
C ASN A 14 19.47 22.38 17.09
N MET A 15 18.18 22.10 17.31
CA MET A 15 17.27 21.56 16.30
C MET A 15 16.48 22.63 15.53
N ALA A 16 16.91 23.88 15.55
CA ALA A 16 16.26 24.95 14.81
C ALA A 16 16.21 24.69 13.29
N GLY A 17 17.28 24.15 12.72
CA GLY A 17 17.33 23.75 11.30
C GLY A 17 16.32 22.64 10.97
N ALA A 18 16.24 21.59 11.80
CA ALA A 18 15.28 20.51 11.63
C ALA A 18 13.83 21.04 11.72
N ARG A 19 13.53 21.92 12.69
CA ARG A 19 12.21 22.55 12.78
C ARG A 19 11.87 23.43 11.59
N ALA A 20 12.84 24.14 11.01
CA ALA A 20 12.62 24.91 9.78
C ALA A 20 12.18 24.00 8.63
N LEU A 21 12.80 22.82 8.48
CA LEU A 21 12.41 21.83 7.48
C LEU A 21 11.04 21.21 7.78
N TRP A 22 10.74 20.90 9.04
CA TRP A 22 9.40 20.43 9.43
C TRP A 22 8.31 21.46 9.07
N ARG A 23 8.56 22.76 9.31
CA ARG A 23 7.64 23.83 8.90
C ARG A 23 7.45 23.87 7.38
N ALA A 24 8.51 23.69 6.61
CA ALA A 24 8.43 23.64 5.15
C ALA A 24 7.57 22.46 4.65
N THR A 25 7.41 21.42 5.47
CA THR A 25 6.48 20.30 5.19
C THR A 25 5.08 20.48 5.81
N GLY A 26 4.74 21.68 6.28
CA GLY A 26 3.40 22.03 6.78
C GLY A 26 3.20 21.94 8.29
N VAL A 27 4.22 21.56 9.09
CA VAL A 27 4.09 21.53 10.56
C VAL A 27 4.00 22.96 11.10
N GLN A 28 2.96 23.26 11.89
CA GLN A 28 2.71 24.56 12.49
C GLN A 28 3.34 24.69 13.88
N ASP A 29 3.36 25.89 14.43
CA ASP A 29 3.93 26.15 15.75
C ASP A 29 3.26 25.35 16.87
N ASP A 30 1.95 25.20 16.82
CA ASP A 30 1.15 24.45 17.81
C ASP A 30 1.24 22.94 17.65
N ASP A 31 1.90 22.45 16.59
CA ASP A 31 2.12 21.03 16.39
C ASP A 31 3.37 20.50 17.09
N PHE A 32 4.34 21.38 17.36
CA PHE A 32 5.55 20.95 18.04
C PHE A 32 5.27 20.43 19.47
N GLY A 33 5.51 19.16 19.66
CA GLY A 33 5.17 18.45 20.90
C GLY A 33 4.11 17.35 20.74
N LYS A 34 3.40 17.36 19.60
CA LYS A 34 2.53 16.25 19.19
C LYS A 34 3.37 15.08 18.65
N PRO A 35 2.87 13.84 18.69
CA PRO A 35 3.57 12.70 18.08
C PRO A 35 3.58 12.80 16.56
N ILE A 36 4.69 12.42 15.94
CA ILE A 36 4.81 12.26 14.49
C ILE A 36 4.49 10.82 14.12
N ILE A 37 3.43 10.61 13.38
CA ILE A 37 2.98 9.30 12.93
C ILE A 37 3.36 9.14 11.45
N ALA A 38 4.24 8.19 11.18
CA ALA A 38 4.62 7.84 9.82
C ALA A 38 3.52 6.97 9.16
N ILE A 39 3.15 7.31 7.94
CA ILE A 39 2.27 6.50 7.10
C ILE A 39 3.13 5.91 6.00
N ALA A 40 3.45 4.62 6.11
CA ALA A 40 4.10 3.86 5.05
C ALA A 40 3.01 3.33 4.10
N ASN A 41 2.91 3.93 2.93
CA ASN A 41 1.92 3.56 1.92
C ASN A 41 2.59 2.78 0.78
N SER A 42 1.91 1.82 0.20
CA SER A 42 2.34 1.07 -0.97
C SER A 42 1.58 1.45 -2.24
N PHE A 43 1.02 2.66 -2.29
CA PHE A 43 0.39 3.19 -3.49
C PHE A 43 1.33 3.11 -4.70
N THR A 44 0.79 2.61 -5.80
CA THR A 44 1.42 2.65 -7.12
C THR A 44 0.37 2.45 -8.20
N GLN A 45 0.62 2.96 -9.41
CA GLN A 45 -0.21 2.72 -10.59
C GLN A 45 0.16 1.41 -11.31
N PHE A 46 1.24 0.74 -10.91
CA PHE A 46 1.67 -0.55 -11.48
C PHE A 46 0.90 -1.75 -10.92
N VAL A 47 0.23 -1.60 -9.79
CA VAL A 47 -0.47 -2.69 -9.10
C VAL A 47 -1.95 -2.33 -9.00
N PRO A 48 -2.86 -3.04 -9.70
CA PRO A 48 -4.30 -2.71 -9.72
C PRO A 48 -4.89 -2.59 -8.31
N GLY A 49 -4.59 -3.54 -7.42
CA GLY A 49 -5.05 -3.52 -6.03
C GLY A 49 -4.42 -2.42 -5.15
N HIS A 50 -3.56 -1.55 -5.69
CA HIS A 50 -2.89 -0.48 -4.96
C HIS A 50 -3.25 0.93 -5.44
N VAL A 51 -3.94 1.09 -6.56
CA VAL A 51 -4.25 2.42 -7.12
C VAL A 51 -5.09 3.28 -6.18
N HIS A 52 -6.01 2.70 -5.43
CA HIS A 52 -6.87 3.40 -4.48
C HIS A 52 -6.17 3.73 -3.15
N LEU A 53 -5.01 3.15 -2.87
CA LEU A 53 -4.27 3.38 -1.62
C LEU A 53 -3.80 4.83 -1.48
N HIS A 54 -3.66 5.57 -2.58
CA HIS A 54 -3.41 7.01 -2.54
C HIS A 54 -4.49 7.76 -1.74
N ASN A 55 -5.75 7.53 -2.07
CA ASN A 55 -6.87 8.17 -1.36
C ASN A 55 -6.99 7.66 0.09
N MET A 56 -6.70 6.39 0.32
CA MET A 56 -6.68 5.80 1.66
C MET A 56 -5.61 6.45 2.54
N GLY A 57 -4.41 6.73 2.02
CA GLY A 57 -3.37 7.47 2.72
C GLY A 57 -3.84 8.84 3.18
N GLN A 58 -4.53 9.57 2.31
CA GLN A 58 -5.09 10.88 2.64
C GLN A 58 -6.21 10.81 3.70
N MET A 59 -7.01 9.73 3.70
CA MET A 59 -8.01 9.50 4.76
C MET A 59 -7.32 9.24 6.10
N VAL A 60 -6.36 8.34 6.14
CA VAL A 60 -5.58 8.01 7.35
C VAL A 60 -4.87 9.25 7.90
N ALA A 61 -4.29 10.09 7.04
CA ALA A 61 -3.65 11.33 7.46
C ALA A 61 -4.61 12.26 8.20
N ARG A 62 -5.80 12.48 7.64
CA ARG A 62 -6.84 13.30 8.28
C ARG A 62 -7.28 12.76 9.64
N GLU A 63 -7.41 11.43 9.79
CA GLU A 63 -7.80 10.82 11.06
C GLU A 63 -6.69 10.97 12.13
N ILE A 64 -5.42 10.85 11.73
CA ILE A 64 -4.28 11.09 12.62
C ILE A 64 -4.27 12.55 13.10
N GLU A 65 -4.47 13.49 12.20
CA GLU A 65 -4.52 14.92 12.52
C GLU A 65 -5.72 15.26 13.41
N ALA A 66 -6.90 14.69 13.13
CA ALA A 66 -8.09 14.85 13.98
C ALA A 66 -7.88 14.27 15.39
N ALA A 67 -7.07 13.22 15.52
CA ALA A 67 -6.68 12.64 16.81
C ALA A 67 -5.57 13.42 17.53
N GLY A 68 -5.05 14.49 16.93
CA GLY A 68 -4.03 15.36 17.53
C GLY A 68 -2.60 14.91 17.27
N GLY A 69 -2.36 14.06 16.28
CA GLY A 69 -1.01 13.69 15.79
C GLY A 69 -0.57 14.53 14.60
N ILE A 70 0.67 14.36 14.18
CA ILE A 70 1.22 14.90 12.94
C ILE A 70 1.37 13.74 11.96
N ALA A 71 0.60 13.73 10.88
CA ALA A 71 0.71 12.72 9.84
C ALA A 71 1.83 13.06 8.85
N LYS A 72 2.69 12.07 8.55
CA LYS A 72 3.72 12.18 7.50
C LYS A 72 3.73 10.92 6.66
N GLU A 73 3.26 11.05 5.43
CA GLU A 73 3.15 9.94 4.47
C GLU A 73 4.41 9.83 3.60
N PHE A 74 4.81 8.62 3.31
CA PHE A 74 5.78 8.26 2.29
C PHE A 74 5.38 6.95 1.63
N ASN A 75 5.86 6.72 0.41
CA ASN A 75 5.60 5.48 -0.30
C ASN A 75 6.80 4.55 -0.29
N THR A 76 6.53 3.25 -0.18
CA THR A 76 7.44 2.19 -0.57
C THR A 76 7.07 1.66 -1.95
N ILE A 77 7.93 0.81 -2.52
CA ILE A 77 7.63 0.12 -3.77
C ILE A 77 6.59 -0.99 -3.56
N ALA A 78 5.92 -1.36 -4.64
CA ALA A 78 5.10 -2.56 -4.71
C ALA A 78 5.29 -3.21 -6.09
N ILE A 79 5.48 -4.52 -6.11
CA ILE A 79 5.60 -5.34 -7.32
C ILE A 79 4.36 -6.20 -7.43
N ASP A 80 3.74 -6.20 -8.60
CA ASP A 80 2.59 -7.04 -8.89
C ASP A 80 3.06 -8.42 -9.36
N ASP A 81 2.82 -9.43 -8.55
CA ASP A 81 3.18 -10.81 -8.89
C ASP A 81 2.40 -11.32 -10.12
N GLY A 82 1.14 -10.90 -10.28
CA GLY A 82 0.32 -11.27 -11.41
C GLY A 82 0.87 -10.75 -12.73
N ILE A 83 1.29 -9.48 -12.78
CA ILE A 83 1.94 -8.88 -13.96
C ILE A 83 3.33 -9.47 -14.20
N ALA A 84 4.06 -9.80 -13.14
CA ALA A 84 5.41 -10.37 -13.22
C ALA A 84 5.43 -11.87 -13.51
N MET A 85 4.30 -12.55 -13.39
CA MET A 85 4.19 -14.00 -13.53
C MET A 85 4.53 -14.47 -14.96
N GLY A 86 5.26 -15.58 -15.07
CA GLY A 86 5.62 -16.19 -16.34
C GLY A 86 6.82 -15.58 -17.07
N HIS A 87 7.48 -14.56 -16.50
CA HIS A 87 8.70 -13.95 -17.08
C HIS A 87 9.71 -13.54 -16.00
N GLY A 88 10.85 -12.99 -16.41
CA GLY A 88 11.96 -12.62 -15.52
C GLY A 88 11.62 -11.58 -14.44
N GLY A 89 10.53 -10.84 -14.58
CA GLY A 89 10.03 -9.90 -13.56
C GLY A 89 9.74 -10.55 -12.21
N MET A 90 9.34 -11.83 -12.21
CA MET A 90 9.03 -12.56 -10.99
C MET A 90 10.22 -12.72 -10.04
N LEU A 91 11.45 -12.63 -10.55
CA LEU A 91 12.68 -12.67 -9.75
C LEU A 91 12.81 -11.48 -8.79
N TYR A 92 12.10 -10.39 -9.03
CA TYR A 92 12.12 -9.18 -8.20
C TYR A 92 11.03 -9.19 -7.11
N SER A 93 10.01 -10.06 -7.20
CA SER A 93 8.89 -10.08 -6.28
C SER A 93 9.33 -10.44 -4.86
N LEU A 94 9.86 -11.64 -4.64
CA LEU A 94 10.23 -12.11 -3.30
C LEU A 94 11.32 -11.24 -2.64
N PRO A 95 12.41 -10.84 -3.31
CA PRO A 95 13.43 -9.97 -2.72
C PRO A 95 12.91 -8.59 -2.34
N SER A 96 11.82 -8.11 -2.95
CA SER A 96 11.25 -6.80 -2.63
C SER A 96 10.80 -6.67 -1.18
N ARG A 97 10.51 -7.77 -0.47
CA ARG A 97 10.19 -7.74 0.96
C ARG A 97 11.28 -7.09 1.81
N ASP A 98 12.54 -7.47 1.57
CA ASP A 98 13.66 -6.92 2.31
C ASP A 98 13.87 -5.45 1.97
N LEU A 99 13.78 -5.08 0.70
CA LEU A 99 13.89 -3.69 0.26
C LEU A 99 12.77 -2.81 0.84
N ILE A 100 11.54 -3.32 0.90
CA ILE A 100 10.41 -2.64 1.53
C ILE A 100 10.68 -2.47 3.02
N ALA A 101 11.09 -3.55 3.71
CA ALA A 101 11.41 -3.50 5.13
C ALA A 101 12.50 -2.47 5.44
N ASP A 102 13.59 -2.49 4.69
CA ASP A 102 14.69 -1.55 4.83
C ASP A 102 14.23 -0.12 4.59
N SER A 103 13.48 0.16 3.52
CA SER A 103 13.01 1.51 3.20
C SER A 103 12.12 2.10 4.30
N VAL A 104 11.21 1.30 4.86
CA VAL A 104 10.31 1.73 5.93
C VAL A 104 11.08 1.95 7.24
N GLU A 105 12.01 1.05 7.55
CA GLU A 105 12.87 1.19 8.72
C GLU A 105 13.73 2.46 8.65
N TYR A 106 14.39 2.71 7.51
CA TYR A 106 15.21 3.92 7.29
C TYR A 106 14.38 5.19 7.45
N MET A 107 13.21 5.28 6.81
CA MET A 107 12.34 6.45 6.89
C MET A 107 11.90 6.73 8.32
N ALA A 108 11.41 5.72 9.03
CA ALA A 108 10.90 5.88 10.39
C ALA A 108 12.01 6.21 11.40
N ASN A 109 13.19 5.59 11.27
CA ASN A 109 14.31 5.84 12.16
C ASN A 109 14.97 7.19 11.90
N ALA A 110 15.27 7.51 10.64
CA ALA A 110 15.94 8.78 10.29
C ALA A 110 15.12 10.01 10.70
N HIS A 111 13.79 9.93 10.63
CA HIS A 111 12.89 11.02 10.98
C HIS A 111 12.33 10.90 12.42
N CYS A 112 12.76 9.89 13.17
CA CYS A 112 12.35 9.66 14.55
C CYS A 112 10.83 9.59 14.72
N ALA A 113 10.12 8.90 13.83
CA ALA A 113 8.68 8.71 13.93
C ALA A 113 8.28 7.99 15.22
N ASP A 114 7.19 8.41 15.86
CA ASP A 114 6.73 7.87 17.13
C ASP A 114 5.89 6.61 16.97
N ALA A 115 5.19 6.50 15.86
CA ALA A 115 4.38 5.34 15.50
C ALA A 115 4.31 5.17 13.96
N LEU A 116 3.84 4.02 13.53
CA LEU A 116 3.77 3.64 12.13
C LEU A 116 2.35 3.18 11.77
N VAL A 117 1.81 3.72 10.68
CA VAL A 117 0.63 3.17 9.99
C VAL A 117 1.10 2.58 8.67
N CYS A 118 0.87 1.28 8.47
CA CYS A 118 1.22 0.57 7.23
C CYS A 118 -0.04 0.41 6.38
N ILE A 119 -0.06 1.03 5.19
CA ILE A 119 -1.14 0.85 4.22
C ILE A 119 -0.63 -0.07 3.12
N SER A 120 -1.14 -1.31 3.10
CA SER A 120 -0.60 -2.35 2.24
C SER A 120 -1.66 -3.27 1.68
N ASN A 121 -1.31 -3.86 0.56
CA ASN A 121 -1.94 -5.01 -0.04
C ASN A 121 -0.84 -5.96 -0.55
N CYS A 122 -1.23 -7.06 -1.16
CA CYS A 122 -0.31 -8.04 -1.74
C CYS A 122 0.54 -8.84 -0.74
N ASP A 123 0.95 -10.01 -1.19
CA ASP A 123 1.58 -11.06 -0.38
C ASP A 123 3.08 -10.84 -0.11
N LYS A 124 3.73 -9.87 -0.78
CA LYS A 124 5.13 -9.51 -0.52
C LYS A 124 5.25 -8.18 0.21
N ILE A 125 4.35 -7.23 -0.06
CA ILE A 125 4.38 -5.88 0.49
C ILE A 125 3.99 -5.90 1.97
N THR A 126 2.89 -6.53 2.31
CA THR A 126 2.42 -6.64 3.69
C THR A 126 3.45 -7.29 4.62
N PRO A 127 4.05 -8.45 4.29
CA PRO A 127 5.12 -9.01 5.13
C PRO A 127 6.39 -8.17 5.14
N GLY A 128 6.73 -7.45 4.07
CA GLY A 128 7.85 -6.49 4.07
C GLY A 128 7.64 -5.38 5.10
N MET A 129 6.46 -4.77 5.12
CA MET A 129 6.10 -3.77 6.14
C MET A 129 6.05 -4.36 7.55
N LEU A 130 5.58 -5.62 7.71
CA LEU A 130 5.57 -6.30 8.99
C LEU A 130 6.99 -6.53 9.53
N MET A 131 7.93 -6.91 8.64
CA MET A 131 9.35 -7.02 9.01
C MET A 131 9.88 -5.68 9.53
N ALA A 132 9.58 -4.57 8.87
CA ALA A 132 9.97 -3.23 9.33
C ALA A 132 9.36 -2.90 10.70
N ALA A 133 8.07 -3.14 10.88
CA ALA A 133 7.37 -2.87 12.14
C ALA A 133 8.01 -3.63 13.31
N LEU A 134 8.37 -4.90 13.10
CA LEU A 134 9.06 -5.73 14.10
C LEU A 134 10.48 -5.21 14.41
N ARG A 135 11.23 -4.77 13.39
CA ARG A 135 12.58 -4.19 13.58
C ARG A 135 12.54 -2.85 14.30
N LEU A 136 11.55 -2.01 13.98
CA LEU A 136 11.39 -0.68 14.58
C LEU A 136 10.98 -0.73 16.05
N ASN A 137 10.22 -1.74 16.45
CA ASN A 137 9.69 -1.88 17.80
C ASN A 137 9.01 -0.60 18.35
N ILE A 138 8.23 0.05 17.51
CA ILE A 138 7.35 1.18 17.84
C ILE A 138 5.89 0.77 17.65
N PRO A 139 4.92 1.50 18.23
CA PRO A 139 3.51 1.22 17.94
C PRO A 139 3.25 1.20 16.43
N ALA A 140 2.62 0.15 15.94
CA ALA A 140 2.29 0.00 14.53
C ALA A 140 0.89 -0.55 14.35
N ILE A 141 0.20 -0.06 13.29
CA ILE A 141 -1.10 -0.56 12.86
C ILE A 141 -1.10 -0.77 11.36
N PHE A 142 -1.83 -1.77 10.90
CA PHE A 142 -1.99 -2.09 9.49
C PHE A 142 -3.39 -1.72 9.01
N VAL A 143 -3.44 -1.03 7.88
CA VAL A 143 -4.67 -0.70 7.14
C VAL A 143 -4.60 -1.44 5.81
N SER A 144 -5.42 -2.49 5.67
CA SER A 144 -5.46 -3.27 4.43
C SER A 144 -6.28 -2.55 3.37
N GLY A 145 -5.78 -2.54 2.14
CA GLY A 145 -6.52 -2.06 0.98
C GLY A 145 -7.68 -2.98 0.56
N GLY A 146 -7.74 -4.19 1.10
CA GLY A 146 -8.76 -5.18 0.80
C GLY A 146 -8.47 -6.00 -0.46
N PRO A 147 -9.24 -7.05 -0.72
CA PRO A 147 -9.13 -7.86 -1.92
C PRO A 147 -9.72 -7.13 -3.13
N MET A 148 -9.20 -7.44 -4.31
CA MET A 148 -9.84 -7.03 -5.57
C MET A 148 -11.16 -7.77 -5.75
N GLU A 149 -12.18 -7.09 -6.30
CA GLU A 149 -13.44 -7.74 -6.63
C GLU A 149 -13.27 -8.56 -7.91
N ALA A 150 -13.80 -9.80 -7.92
CA ALA A 150 -13.86 -10.61 -9.14
C ALA A 150 -14.82 -10.01 -10.15
N GLY A 151 -14.47 -10.06 -11.43
CA GLY A 151 -15.36 -9.71 -12.51
C GLY A 151 -16.62 -10.59 -12.52
N LYS A 152 -17.69 -10.06 -13.10
CA LYS A 152 -18.99 -10.76 -13.17
C LYS A 152 -19.46 -10.81 -14.61
N VAL A 153 -19.71 -12.01 -15.14
CA VAL A 153 -20.35 -12.22 -16.43
C VAL A 153 -21.74 -12.79 -16.20
N ILE A 154 -22.73 -12.16 -16.80
CA ILE A 154 -24.10 -12.65 -16.80
C ILE A 154 -24.27 -13.53 -18.04
N ALA A 155 -24.36 -14.85 -17.87
CA ALA A 155 -24.66 -15.79 -18.93
C ALA A 155 -26.16 -16.13 -18.91
N ILE A 156 -26.78 -16.08 -20.07
CA ILE A 156 -28.18 -16.52 -20.24
C ILE A 156 -28.13 -18.03 -20.54
N ALA A 157 -28.50 -18.85 -19.57
CA ALA A 157 -28.64 -20.30 -19.77
C ALA A 157 -30.10 -20.63 -20.09
N ASN A 158 -30.31 -21.37 -21.18
CA ASN A 158 -31.58 -21.99 -21.55
C ASN A 158 -32.84 -21.09 -21.47
N GLY A 159 -32.77 -19.91 -22.03
CA GLY A 159 -33.93 -19.07 -22.34
C GLY A 159 -34.50 -18.18 -21.24
N ASN A 160 -34.25 -18.45 -19.94
CA ASN A 160 -34.76 -17.62 -18.83
C ASN A 160 -33.95 -17.66 -17.52
N GLU A 161 -32.93 -18.50 -17.38
CA GLU A 161 -32.08 -18.48 -16.18
C GLU A 161 -30.80 -17.68 -16.41
N THR A 162 -30.62 -16.61 -15.67
CA THR A 162 -29.37 -15.83 -15.62
C THR A 162 -28.43 -16.46 -14.61
N THR A 163 -27.33 -17.04 -15.07
CA THR A 163 -26.23 -17.46 -14.19
C THR A 163 -25.14 -16.40 -14.17
N THR A 164 -24.73 -15.98 -12.99
CA THR A 164 -23.57 -15.08 -12.84
C THR A 164 -22.31 -15.93 -12.65
N ARG A 165 -21.40 -15.89 -13.62
CA ARG A 165 -20.06 -16.45 -13.49
C ARG A 165 -19.13 -15.34 -12.97
N LYS A 166 -18.35 -15.64 -11.94
CA LYS A 166 -17.23 -14.79 -11.52
C LYS A 166 -16.03 -15.11 -12.39
N LEU A 167 -15.27 -14.08 -12.74
CA LEU A 167 -14.01 -14.19 -13.47
C LEU A 167 -12.89 -13.52 -12.69
N ASP A 168 -11.73 -14.15 -12.72
CA ASP A 168 -10.51 -13.59 -12.14
C ASP A 168 -9.30 -13.78 -13.07
N LEU A 169 -8.12 -13.42 -12.60
CA LEU A 169 -6.86 -13.57 -13.33
C LEU A 169 -6.63 -15.01 -13.81
N VAL A 170 -7.00 -16.01 -13.00
CA VAL A 170 -6.79 -17.41 -13.33
C VAL A 170 -7.67 -17.84 -14.50
N ASP A 171 -8.91 -17.34 -14.56
CA ASP A 171 -9.80 -17.62 -15.69
C ASP A 171 -9.20 -17.11 -17.01
N ALA A 172 -8.62 -15.89 -17.01
CA ALA A 172 -7.95 -15.35 -18.20
C ALA A 172 -6.75 -16.20 -18.63
N MET A 173 -5.96 -16.71 -17.67
CA MET A 173 -4.83 -17.61 -17.94
C MET A 173 -5.28 -18.96 -18.48
N VAL A 174 -6.37 -19.52 -17.97
CA VAL A 174 -6.94 -20.82 -18.40
C VAL A 174 -7.52 -20.68 -19.80
N ASP A 175 -8.26 -19.61 -20.07
CA ASP A 175 -8.83 -19.32 -21.40
C ASP A 175 -7.71 -19.17 -22.44
N ALA A 176 -6.63 -18.43 -22.10
CA ALA A 176 -5.49 -18.26 -22.99
C ALA A 176 -4.71 -19.57 -23.27
N ALA A 177 -4.74 -20.53 -22.35
CA ALA A 177 -4.11 -21.84 -22.54
C ALA A 177 -4.97 -22.80 -23.38
N ASN A 178 -6.23 -22.49 -23.62
CA ASN A 178 -7.16 -23.33 -24.37
C ASN A 178 -7.18 -22.97 -25.85
N ALA A 179 -6.56 -23.80 -26.69
CA ALA A 179 -6.50 -23.59 -28.15
C ALA A 179 -7.87 -23.56 -28.86
N ALA A 180 -8.96 -23.95 -28.21
CA ALA A 180 -10.31 -23.89 -28.76
C ALA A 180 -10.99 -22.52 -28.58
N ILE A 181 -10.41 -21.65 -27.72
CA ILE A 181 -10.93 -20.30 -27.46
C ILE A 181 -10.24 -19.32 -28.42
N SER A 182 -11.01 -18.46 -29.06
CA SER A 182 -10.49 -17.45 -29.97
C SER A 182 -9.85 -16.27 -29.22
N ASP A 183 -8.92 -15.56 -29.85
CA ASP A 183 -8.31 -14.34 -29.31
C ASP A 183 -9.34 -13.27 -28.92
N ALA A 184 -10.47 -13.21 -29.62
CA ALA A 184 -11.55 -12.28 -29.30
C ALA A 184 -12.27 -12.63 -27.99
N GLU A 185 -12.47 -13.91 -27.70
CA GLU A 185 -13.05 -14.41 -26.46
C GLU A 185 -12.07 -14.22 -25.30
N ILE A 186 -10.77 -14.51 -25.50
CA ILE A 186 -9.70 -14.24 -24.52
C ILE A 186 -9.70 -12.76 -24.14
N ALA A 187 -9.70 -11.85 -25.14
CA ALA A 187 -9.75 -10.41 -24.89
C ALA A 187 -11.02 -9.95 -24.14
N GLN A 188 -12.12 -10.67 -24.25
CA GLN A 188 -13.33 -10.41 -23.48
C GLN A 188 -13.14 -10.83 -22.01
N THR A 189 -12.57 -12.01 -21.75
CA THR A 189 -12.24 -12.47 -20.38
C THR A 189 -11.28 -11.50 -19.71
N GLU A 190 -10.21 -11.06 -20.40
CA GLU A 190 -9.24 -10.09 -19.89
C GLU A 190 -9.91 -8.79 -19.40
N ARG A 191 -10.85 -8.23 -20.18
CA ARG A 191 -11.55 -6.99 -19.80
C ARG A 191 -12.43 -7.13 -18.57
N LEU A 192 -12.86 -8.34 -18.26
CA LEU A 192 -13.85 -8.63 -17.23
C LEU A 192 -13.23 -9.27 -15.99
N ALA A 193 -12.02 -9.83 -16.10
CA ALA A 193 -11.41 -10.62 -15.03
C ALA A 193 -10.99 -9.78 -13.81
N CYS A 194 -10.53 -8.55 -14.02
CA CYS A 194 -9.99 -7.70 -12.96
C CYS A 194 -10.58 -6.28 -13.03
N PRO A 195 -11.86 -6.09 -12.68
CA PRO A 195 -12.43 -4.74 -12.59
C PRO A 195 -11.77 -4.00 -11.44
N THR A 196 -11.32 -2.77 -11.68
CA THR A 196 -10.75 -1.85 -10.68
C THR A 196 -11.80 -0.85 -10.21
#